data_fddc83d6aa9f0a0151f41ac5e5600cd9
#
_entry.id   fddc83d6aa9f0a0151f41ac5e5600cd9
#
_cell.length_a   1.000
_cell.length_b   1.000
_cell.length_c   1.000
_cell.angle_alpha   90.00
_cell.angle_beta   90.00
_cell.angle_gamma   90.00
#
_symmetry.space_group_name_H-M   'P 1'
#
loop_
_entity.id
_entity.type
_entity.pdbx_description
1 polymer ?
#
loop_
_entity_poly.entity_id
_entity_poly.type
_entity_poly.pdbx_seq_one_letter_code
_entity_poly.pdbx_strand_id
1 'polypeptide(L)'
;MTSFADLTTIGVGGPIATFLEPTTRVGVIEAVEEADSQGLPLCVIGGGSNMLVADTPFDGVVVRDARHAVSVLDEAAPVENGETIVHVNAEAGCNWDDFVDYCVNLGLEGVEGLSGIPGTVGASVVQNIGAYGQEVASSVESVEVWDRKNKQTKELTNQELHFGYRMSALKASMYSAPATPAADFFPTPRYVVLSVTFALHHSETG
;
A
#
# COMPACT_ATOMS: atom_id res chain seq x y z
N MET A 1 18.44 17.23 5.73
CA MET A 1 16.95 17.41 5.64
C MET A 1 16.53 16.54 4.49
N THR A 2 15.63 15.61 4.72
CA THR A 2 15.13 14.69 3.68
C THR A 2 14.27 15.44 2.68
N SER A 3 14.36 15.09 1.41
CA SER A 3 13.54 15.64 0.33
C SER A 3 12.78 14.53 -0.40
N PHE A 4 11.74 14.88 -1.15
CA PHE A 4 11.11 13.90 -2.03
C PHE A 4 12.07 13.39 -3.13
N ALA A 5 13.05 14.20 -3.53
CA ALA A 5 14.09 13.77 -4.46
C ALA A 5 14.89 12.56 -3.92
N ASP A 6 15.09 12.49 -2.59
CA ASP A 6 15.77 11.36 -1.94
C ASP A 6 14.91 10.09 -1.85
N LEU A 7 13.59 10.24 -1.97
CA LEU A 7 12.59 9.19 -1.74
C LEU A 7 11.89 8.67 -3.00
N THR A 8 12.09 9.36 -4.15
CA THR A 8 11.41 9.04 -5.40
C THR A 8 12.36 8.50 -6.45
N THR A 9 11.88 7.56 -7.28
CA THR A 9 12.68 6.99 -8.37
C THR A 9 13.07 8.03 -9.41
N ILE A 10 12.21 9.03 -9.65
CA ILE A 10 12.49 10.12 -10.60
C ILE A 10 13.58 11.06 -10.07
N GLY A 11 13.78 11.11 -8.75
CA GLY A 11 14.84 11.90 -8.12
C GLY A 11 14.59 13.42 -8.15
N VAL A 12 13.31 13.83 -8.13
CA VAL A 12 12.90 15.23 -8.02
C VAL A 12 11.89 15.41 -6.90
N GLY A 13 11.78 16.63 -6.38
CA GLY A 13 10.85 17.00 -5.33
C GLY A 13 11.53 17.70 -4.15
N GLY A 14 10.85 18.69 -3.59
CA GLY A 14 11.36 19.59 -2.56
C GLY A 14 11.61 18.96 -1.20
N PRO A 15 12.16 19.76 -0.28
CA PRO A 15 12.44 19.34 1.10
C PRO A 15 11.15 19.04 1.86
N ILE A 16 11.24 18.10 2.80
CA ILE A 16 10.14 17.63 3.64
C ILE A 16 10.36 18.16 5.06
N ALA A 17 9.32 18.80 5.65
CA ALA A 17 9.39 19.29 7.02
C ALA A 17 9.57 18.15 8.04
N THR A 18 8.78 17.10 7.94
CA THR A 18 8.85 15.94 8.84
C THR A 18 8.75 14.64 8.05
N PHE A 19 9.77 13.79 8.16
CA PHE A 19 9.80 12.44 7.58
C PHE A 19 9.88 11.40 8.69
N LEU A 20 8.95 10.44 8.69
CA LEU A 20 8.84 9.40 9.71
C LEU A 20 8.84 8.01 9.07
N GLU A 21 9.57 7.08 9.70
CA GLU A 21 9.66 5.67 9.30
C GLU A 21 9.29 4.75 10.47
N PRO A 22 8.01 4.67 10.85
CA PRO A 22 7.59 3.83 11.95
C PRO A 22 7.81 2.35 11.63
N THR A 23 8.28 1.60 12.64
CA THR A 23 8.58 0.17 12.59
C THR A 23 7.54 -0.69 13.30
N THR A 24 6.46 -0.09 13.78
CA THR A 24 5.36 -0.80 14.42
C THR A 24 4.01 -0.33 13.87
N ARG A 25 3.01 -1.22 13.91
CA ARG A 25 1.64 -0.88 13.50
C ARG A 25 1.08 0.32 14.27
N VAL A 26 1.30 0.34 15.57
CA VAL A 26 0.87 1.46 16.43
C VAL A 26 1.60 2.74 16.03
N GLY A 27 2.91 2.66 15.78
CA GLY A 27 3.71 3.82 15.36
C GLY A 27 3.26 4.42 14.01
N VAL A 28 2.79 3.59 13.06
CA VAL A 28 2.18 4.11 11.81
C VAL A 28 0.92 4.90 12.12
N ILE A 29 0.03 4.35 12.97
CA ILE A 29 -1.23 5.01 13.35
C ILE A 29 -0.95 6.30 14.11
N GLU A 30 -0.07 6.28 15.11
CA GLU A 30 0.29 7.45 15.92
C GLU A 30 0.89 8.58 15.04
N ALA A 31 1.76 8.25 14.09
CA ALA A 31 2.32 9.23 13.16
C ALA A 31 1.25 9.93 12.31
N VAL A 32 0.25 9.17 11.87
CA VAL A 32 -0.89 9.69 11.10
C VAL A 32 -1.82 10.53 11.97
N GLU A 33 -2.16 10.05 13.19
CA GLU A 33 -3.02 10.78 14.12
C GLU A 33 -2.39 12.09 14.59
N GLU A 34 -1.08 12.10 14.82
CA GLU A 34 -0.36 13.32 15.20
C GLU A 34 -0.42 14.37 14.09
N ALA A 35 -0.19 13.96 12.82
CA ALA A 35 -0.34 14.87 11.70
C ALA A 35 -1.77 15.42 11.59
N ASP A 36 -2.78 14.56 11.75
CA ASP A 36 -4.19 14.95 11.73
C ASP A 36 -4.56 15.88 12.88
N SER A 37 -4.04 15.63 14.09
CA SER A 37 -4.32 16.45 15.28
C SER A 37 -3.78 17.87 15.14
N GLN A 38 -2.67 18.03 14.45
CA GLN A 38 -2.03 19.32 14.17
C GLN A 38 -2.56 19.98 12.89
N GLY A 39 -3.43 19.30 12.13
CA GLY A 39 -3.93 19.80 10.84
C GLY A 39 -2.85 19.92 9.78
N LEU A 40 -1.79 19.12 9.88
CA LEU A 40 -0.69 19.11 8.91
C LEU A 40 -1.03 18.30 7.66
N PRO A 41 -0.56 18.70 6.48
CA PRO A 41 -0.62 17.87 5.28
C PRO A 41 0.07 16.52 5.53
N LEU A 42 -0.57 15.43 5.09
CA LEU A 42 -0.03 14.09 5.22
C LEU A 42 0.20 13.46 3.85
N CYS A 43 1.40 12.94 3.64
CA CYS A 43 1.74 12.04 2.54
C CYS A 43 2.13 10.67 3.09
N VAL A 44 1.54 9.61 2.58
CA VAL A 44 1.99 8.25 2.83
C VAL A 44 2.71 7.76 1.58
N ILE A 45 3.99 7.43 1.71
CA ILE A 45 4.85 7.01 0.60
C ILE A 45 5.24 5.53 0.73
N GLY A 46 5.17 4.79 -0.38
CA GLY A 46 5.79 3.47 -0.49
C GLY A 46 7.22 3.58 -1.03
N GLY A 47 7.52 2.86 -2.11
CA GLY A 47 8.85 2.91 -2.77
C GLY A 47 9.12 4.16 -3.61
N GLY A 48 8.20 5.12 -3.68
CA GLY A 48 8.38 6.37 -4.42
C GLY A 48 8.47 6.23 -5.95
N SER A 49 8.11 5.07 -6.50
CA SER A 49 8.27 4.75 -7.92
C SER A 49 7.18 5.35 -8.82
N ASN A 50 6.07 5.78 -8.25
CA ASN A 50 4.92 6.33 -8.99
C ASN A 50 4.56 7.75 -8.51
N MET A 51 5.58 8.56 -8.24
CA MET A 51 5.40 9.92 -7.74
C MET A 51 6.24 10.91 -8.55
N LEU A 52 5.61 12.03 -8.91
CA LEU A 52 6.26 13.22 -9.42
C LEU A 52 5.86 14.38 -8.50
N VAL A 53 6.81 14.93 -7.78
CA VAL A 53 6.59 15.94 -6.75
C VAL A 53 7.29 17.23 -7.13
N ALA A 54 6.65 18.37 -6.90
CA ALA A 54 7.23 19.68 -7.14
C ALA A 54 8.42 19.96 -6.21
N ASP A 55 9.33 20.84 -6.63
CA ASP A 55 10.52 21.21 -5.85
C ASP A 55 10.23 22.19 -4.71
N THR A 56 8.99 22.62 -4.56
CA THR A 56 8.56 23.45 -3.42
C THR A 56 8.63 22.68 -2.11
N PRO A 57 8.96 23.35 -0.99
CA PRO A 57 8.92 22.71 0.32
C PRO A 57 7.54 22.09 0.64
N PHE A 58 7.54 20.92 1.24
CA PHE A 58 6.33 20.27 1.77
C PHE A 58 6.28 20.49 3.29
N ASP A 59 5.43 21.41 3.72
CA ASP A 59 5.25 21.77 5.13
C ASP A 59 4.28 20.78 5.82
N GLY A 60 4.55 19.50 5.73
CA GLY A 60 3.72 18.44 6.25
C GLY A 60 4.52 17.25 6.75
N VAL A 61 3.81 16.17 7.00
CA VAL A 61 4.37 14.89 7.46
C VAL A 61 4.35 13.89 6.32
N VAL A 62 5.51 13.30 6.03
CA VAL A 62 5.64 12.15 5.14
C VAL A 62 5.89 10.91 5.99
N VAL A 63 5.05 9.89 5.84
CA VAL A 63 5.16 8.61 6.54
C VAL A 63 5.50 7.52 5.54
N ARG A 64 6.56 6.77 5.81
CA ARG A 64 6.91 5.54 5.13
C ARG A 64 6.86 4.39 6.13
N ASP A 65 5.97 3.44 5.92
CA ASP A 65 5.90 2.24 6.75
C ASP A 65 7.19 1.41 6.55
N ALA A 66 7.95 1.23 7.62
CA ALA A 66 9.19 0.47 7.62
C ALA A 66 9.00 -1.00 8.09
N ARG A 67 7.77 -1.44 8.29
CA ARG A 67 7.44 -2.83 8.62
C ARG A 67 7.49 -3.69 7.35
N HIS A 68 7.87 -4.95 7.49
CA HIS A 68 8.08 -5.83 6.33
C HIS A 68 7.80 -7.30 6.61
N ALA A 69 7.02 -7.61 7.66
CA ALA A 69 6.69 -8.99 7.97
C ALA A 69 5.69 -9.57 6.97
N VAL A 70 5.91 -10.84 6.62
CA VAL A 70 5.00 -11.67 5.83
C VAL A 70 4.70 -12.93 6.63
N SER A 71 3.45 -13.36 6.65
CA SER A 71 3.01 -14.55 7.37
C SER A 71 1.94 -15.31 6.61
N VAL A 72 2.04 -16.64 6.65
CA VAL A 72 0.96 -17.53 6.20
C VAL A 72 -0.04 -17.67 7.36
N LEU A 73 -1.32 -17.46 7.07
CA LEU A 73 -2.37 -17.45 8.09
C LEU A 73 -2.98 -18.83 8.33
N ASP A 74 -2.91 -19.74 7.36
CA ASP A 74 -3.59 -21.03 7.40
C ASP A 74 -2.69 -22.09 8.08
N GLU A 75 -3.24 -22.78 9.09
CA GLU A 75 -2.60 -23.99 9.63
C GLU A 75 -2.71 -25.19 8.66
N ALA A 76 -3.82 -25.23 7.92
CA ALA A 76 -4.04 -26.16 6.81
C ALA A 76 -4.79 -25.40 5.71
N ALA A 77 -4.22 -25.38 4.52
CA ALA A 77 -4.81 -24.61 3.42
C ALA A 77 -6.23 -25.11 3.11
N PRO A 78 -7.23 -24.26 3.11
CA PRO A 78 -8.60 -24.61 2.73
C PRO A 78 -8.68 -24.99 1.26
N VAL A 79 -9.71 -25.74 0.89
CA VAL A 79 -10.00 -26.10 -0.50
C VAL A 79 -11.29 -25.41 -0.92
N GLU A 80 -11.20 -24.53 -1.89
CA GLU A 80 -12.33 -23.85 -2.50
C GLU A 80 -12.43 -24.22 -3.98
N ASN A 81 -13.62 -24.60 -4.45
CA ASN A 81 -13.86 -24.99 -5.85
C ASN A 81 -12.93 -26.09 -6.39
N GLY A 82 -12.34 -26.92 -5.49
CA GLY A 82 -11.39 -27.97 -5.85
C GLY A 82 -9.92 -27.52 -5.86
N GLU A 83 -9.63 -26.27 -5.60
CA GLU A 83 -8.28 -25.72 -5.53
C GLU A 83 -7.88 -25.43 -4.08
N THR A 84 -6.60 -25.63 -3.78
CA THR A 84 -6.06 -25.30 -2.46
C THR A 84 -5.67 -23.84 -2.42
N ILE A 85 -6.30 -23.06 -1.53
CA ILE A 85 -6.04 -21.65 -1.32
C ILE A 85 -5.19 -21.47 -0.07
N VAL A 86 -4.20 -20.60 -0.12
CA VAL A 86 -3.34 -20.21 1.00
C VAL A 86 -3.46 -18.72 1.23
N HIS A 87 -3.85 -18.34 2.45
CA HIS A 87 -3.92 -16.94 2.84
C HIS A 87 -2.58 -16.46 3.37
N VAL A 88 -2.04 -15.44 2.71
CA VAL A 88 -0.76 -14.82 3.08
C VAL A 88 -1.02 -13.36 3.43
N ASN A 89 -0.66 -12.96 4.65
CA ASN A 89 -0.72 -11.56 5.08
C ASN A 89 0.66 -10.93 5.00
N ALA A 90 0.74 -9.74 4.42
CA ALA A 90 1.96 -8.94 4.35
C ALA A 90 1.72 -7.52 4.87
N GLU A 91 2.66 -7.00 5.64
CA GLU A 91 2.65 -5.62 6.11
C GLU A 91 2.84 -4.64 4.95
N ALA A 92 2.23 -3.46 5.05
CA ALA A 92 2.16 -2.50 3.95
C ALA A 92 3.53 -2.00 3.48
N GLY A 93 4.51 -1.95 4.36
CA GLY A 93 5.88 -1.52 4.06
C GLY A 93 6.75 -2.59 3.41
N CYS A 94 6.29 -3.85 3.36
CA CYS A 94 7.04 -4.93 2.72
C CYS A 94 7.34 -4.59 1.25
N ASN A 95 8.59 -4.81 0.82
CA ASN A 95 8.95 -4.64 -0.59
C ASN A 95 8.13 -5.61 -1.44
N TRP A 96 7.61 -5.13 -2.56
CA TRP A 96 6.73 -5.94 -3.40
C TRP A 96 7.42 -7.16 -4.00
N ASP A 97 8.65 -6.98 -4.51
CA ASP A 97 9.36 -8.08 -5.16
C ASP A 97 9.84 -9.13 -4.15
N ASP A 98 10.25 -8.70 -2.94
CA ASP A 98 10.57 -9.62 -1.83
C ASP A 98 9.32 -10.43 -1.40
N PHE A 99 8.14 -9.82 -1.41
CA PHE A 99 6.88 -10.52 -1.16
C PHE A 99 6.57 -11.56 -2.24
N VAL A 100 6.74 -11.19 -3.51
CA VAL A 100 6.55 -12.12 -4.65
C VAL A 100 7.52 -13.29 -4.54
N ASP A 101 8.81 -13.02 -4.28
CA ASP A 101 9.83 -14.06 -4.11
C ASP A 101 9.48 -15.00 -2.95
N TYR A 102 9.02 -14.45 -1.83
CA TYR A 102 8.54 -15.26 -0.69
C TYR A 102 7.41 -16.21 -1.09
N CYS A 103 6.41 -15.72 -1.82
CA CYS A 103 5.26 -16.54 -2.26
C CYS A 103 5.70 -17.63 -3.26
N VAL A 104 6.53 -17.28 -4.24
CA VAL A 104 7.04 -18.23 -5.24
C VAL A 104 7.88 -19.33 -4.58
N ASN A 105 8.73 -18.97 -3.61
CA ASN A 105 9.54 -19.95 -2.86
C ASN A 105 8.70 -20.92 -2.02
N LEU A 106 7.45 -20.55 -1.70
CA LEU A 106 6.46 -21.45 -1.08
C LEU A 106 5.65 -22.27 -2.09
N GLY A 107 5.91 -22.12 -3.39
CA GLY A 107 5.12 -22.78 -4.43
C GLY A 107 3.73 -22.18 -4.60
N LEU A 108 3.57 -20.89 -4.27
CA LEU A 108 2.29 -20.18 -4.41
C LEU A 108 2.29 -19.36 -5.69
N GLU A 109 1.17 -19.39 -6.39
CA GLU A 109 0.93 -18.60 -7.60
C GLU A 109 -0.25 -17.64 -7.41
N GLY A 110 -0.29 -16.59 -8.25
CA GLY A 110 -1.30 -15.54 -8.24
C GLY A 110 -0.69 -14.13 -8.22
N VAL A 111 0.61 -13.99 -7.93
CA VAL A 111 1.35 -12.71 -7.93
C VAL A 111 2.65 -12.76 -8.74
N GLU A 112 3.06 -13.92 -9.22
CA GLU A 112 4.34 -14.17 -9.91
C GLU A 112 4.53 -13.33 -11.17
N GLY A 113 3.44 -13.10 -11.94
CA GLY A 113 3.45 -12.25 -13.12
C GLY A 113 3.66 -10.76 -12.82
N LEU A 114 3.62 -10.38 -11.55
CA LEU A 114 3.83 -9.01 -11.08
C LEU A 114 5.24 -8.79 -10.50
N SER A 115 6.12 -9.79 -10.59
CA SER A 115 7.53 -9.67 -10.18
C SER A 115 8.25 -8.53 -10.90
N GLY A 116 9.17 -7.88 -10.21
CA GLY A 116 9.94 -6.75 -10.73
C GLY A 116 9.20 -5.41 -10.78
N ILE A 117 7.91 -5.37 -10.41
CA ILE A 117 7.20 -4.08 -10.27
C ILE A 117 7.73 -3.39 -9.00
N PRO A 118 8.29 -2.18 -9.13
CA PRO A 118 8.84 -1.50 -7.96
C PRO A 118 7.76 -0.98 -7.03
N GLY A 119 8.02 -0.97 -5.73
CA GLY A 119 7.14 -0.41 -4.71
C GLY A 119 6.99 -1.30 -3.49
N THR A 120 5.90 -1.10 -2.76
CA THR A 120 5.58 -1.84 -1.54
C THR A 120 4.22 -2.52 -1.66
N VAL A 121 3.98 -3.52 -0.80
CA VAL A 121 2.69 -4.23 -0.72
C VAL A 121 1.53 -3.27 -0.54
N GLY A 122 1.63 -2.28 0.37
CA GLY A 122 0.58 -1.28 0.56
C GLY A 122 0.33 -0.42 -0.67
N ALA A 123 1.39 -0.02 -1.40
CA ALA A 123 1.27 0.77 -2.62
C ALA A 123 0.67 -0.05 -3.78
N SER A 124 0.90 -1.36 -3.81
CA SER A 124 0.40 -2.24 -4.86
C SER A 124 -1.13 -2.22 -4.94
N VAL A 125 -1.81 -2.29 -3.80
CA VAL A 125 -3.28 -2.29 -3.72
C VAL A 125 -3.88 -0.90 -3.92
N VAL A 126 -3.17 0.17 -3.54
CA VAL A 126 -3.61 1.55 -3.83
C VAL A 126 -3.68 1.77 -5.34
N GLN A 127 -2.65 1.38 -6.05
CA GLN A 127 -2.55 1.56 -7.51
C GLN A 127 -3.32 0.51 -8.32
N ASN A 128 -3.64 -0.67 -7.73
CA ASN A 128 -4.02 -1.87 -8.45
C ASN A 128 -2.96 -2.19 -9.54
N ILE A 129 -1.74 -2.52 -9.07
CA ILE A 129 -0.65 -2.83 -10.00
C ILE A 129 -1.02 -4.00 -10.91
N GLY A 130 -0.48 -3.99 -12.12
CA GLY A 130 -0.73 -5.03 -13.08
C GLY A 130 0.30 -5.05 -14.20
N ALA A 131 0.64 -6.24 -14.63
CA ALA A 131 1.52 -6.54 -15.75
C ALA A 131 1.16 -7.89 -16.36
N TYR A 132 1.50 -8.10 -17.62
CA TYR A 132 1.37 -9.39 -18.31
C TYR A 132 -0.03 -10.05 -18.21
N GLY A 133 -1.08 -9.23 -18.11
CA GLY A 133 -2.46 -9.72 -18.00
C GLY A 133 -2.90 -10.09 -16.58
N GLN A 134 -2.03 -9.96 -15.58
CA GLN A 134 -2.34 -10.16 -14.17
C GLN A 134 -2.49 -8.80 -13.47
N GLU A 135 -3.39 -8.69 -12.53
CA GLU A 135 -3.57 -7.53 -11.63
C GLU A 135 -3.58 -8.00 -10.19
N VAL A 136 -3.07 -7.18 -9.27
CA VAL A 136 -3.05 -7.52 -7.84
C VAL A 136 -4.45 -7.75 -7.28
N ALA A 137 -5.45 -7.08 -7.84
CA ALA A 137 -6.86 -7.25 -7.50
C ALA A 137 -7.33 -8.71 -7.55
N SER A 138 -6.74 -9.53 -8.42
CA SER A 138 -7.14 -10.94 -8.59
C SER A 138 -6.78 -11.81 -7.38
N SER A 139 -5.79 -11.41 -6.61
CA SER A 139 -5.23 -12.19 -5.50
C SER A 139 -5.48 -11.54 -4.13
N VAL A 140 -5.95 -10.29 -4.09
CA VAL A 140 -6.26 -9.61 -2.82
C VAL A 140 -7.59 -10.12 -2.28
N GLU A 141 -7.59 -10.61 -1.05
CA GLU A 141 -8.80 -10.93 -0.30
C GLU A 141 -9.31 -9.74 0.49
N SER A 142 -8.43 -9.14 1.32
CA SER A 142 -8.76 -7.98 2.15
C SER A 142 -7.55 -7.09 2.40
N VAL A 143 -7.84 -5.86 2.81
CA VAL A 143 -6.84 -4.86 3.20
C VAL A 143 -7.20 -4.27 4.54
N GLU A 144 -6.31 -4.39 5.52
CA GLU A 144 -6.44 -3.67 6.77
C GLU A 144 -5.97 -2.23 6.58
N VAL A 145 -6.81 -1.28 6.99
CA VAL A 145 -6.53 0.16 6.86
C VAL A 145 -6.77 0.90 8.18
N TRP A 146 -6.07 2.01 8.37
CA TRP A 146 -6.48 3.06 9.29
C TRP A 146 -7.40 4.04 8.55
N ASP A 147 -8.67 4.11 8.95
CA ASP A 147 -9.62 5.11 8.43
C ASP A 147 -9.48 6.42 9.24
N ARG A 148 -8.75 7.38 8.67
CA ARG A 148 -8.48 8.70 9.28
C ARG A 148 -9.77 9.48 9.59
N LYS A 149 -10.81 9.31 8.78
CA LYS A 149 -12.10 10.00 8.99
C LYS A 149 -12.82 9.50 10.23
N ASN A 150 -12.81 8.19 10.44
CA ASN A 150 -13.53 7.54 11.53
C ASN A 150 -12.63 7.23 12.73
N LYS A 151 -11.32 7.47 12.61
CA LYS A 151 -10.29 7.20 13.64
C LYS A 151 -10.37 5.77 14.18
N GLN A 152 -10.41 4.81 13.25
CA GLN A 152 -10.46 3.39 13.58
C GLN A 152 -9.78 2.54 12.50
N THR A 153 -9.34 1.37 12.90
CA THR A 153 -8.93 0.35 11.92
C THR A 153 -10.17 -0.26 11.29
N LYS A 154 -10.08 -0.56 10.01
CA LYS A 154 -11.11 -1.25 9.24
C LYS A 154 -10.46 -2.25 8.31
N GLU A 155 -11.09 -3.40 8.15
CA GLU A 155 -10.79 -4.34 7.08
C GLU A 155 -11.72 -4.04 5.90
N LEU A 156 -11.13 -3.86 4.72
CA LEU A 156 -11.84 -3.67 3.46
C LEU A 156 -11.71 -4.94 2.63
N THR A 157 -12.84 -5.53 2.30
CA THR A 157 -12.88 -6.70 1.41
C THR A 157 -12.51 -6.32 -0.02
N ASN A 158 -12.14 -7.29 -0.84
CA ASN A 158 -11.88 -7.08 -2.27
C ASN A 158 -13.03 -6.30 -2.96
N GLN A 159 -14.27 -6.66 -2.66
CA GLN A 159 -15.44 -5.99 -3.22
C GLN A 159 -15.53 -4.50 -2.81
N GLU A 160 -15.22 -4.15 -1.54
CA GLU A 160 -15.22 -2.77 -1.05
C GLU A 160 -14.07 -1.93 -1.62
N LEU A 161 -13.00 -2.58 -2.09
CA LEU A 161 -11.87 -1.90 -2.72
C LEU A 161 -12.18 -1.39 -4.13
N HIS A 162 -13.27 -1.84 -4.75
CA HIS A 162 -13.73 -1.36 -6.06
C HIS A 162 -12.60 -1.25 -7.08
N PHE A 163 -11.78 -2.28 -7.21
CA PHE A 163 -10.66 -2.28 -8.12
C PHE A 163 -11.11 -2.07 -9.58
N GLY A 164 -10.31 -1.30 -10.30
CA GLY A 164 -10.42 -1.08 -11.73
C GLY A 164 -9.04 -0.80 -12.32
N TYR A 165 -8.95 -0.56 -13.61
CA TYR A 165 -7.67 -0.32 -14.27
C TYR A 165 -6.90 0.83 -13.61
N ARG A 166 -5.79 0.50 -12.95
CA ARG A 166 -4.95 1.43 -12.16
C ARG A 166 -5.75 2.25 -11.14
N MET A 167 -6.80 1.66 -10.58
CA MET A 167 -7.72 2.34 -9.65
C MET A 167 -8.14 1.41 -8.51
N SER A 168 -8.35 2.00 -7.34
CA SER A 168 -8.98 1.39 -6.16
C SER A 168 -9.77 2.45 -5.39
N ALA A 169 -10.64 2.03 -4.47
CA ALA A 169 -11.31 2.93 -3.53
C ALA A 169 -10.29 3.69 -2.66
N LEU A 170 -9.14 3.06 -2.35
CA LEU A 170 -8.04 3.68 -1.64
C LEU A 170 -7.50 4.88 -2.41
N LYS A 171 -7.16 4.68 -3.68
CA LYS A 171 -6.67 5.74 -4.56
C LYS A 171 -7.72 6.81 -4.81
N ALA A 172 -8.96 6.43 -5.08
CA ALA A 172 -10.05 7.37 -5.30
C ALA A 172 -10.24 8.32 -4.10
N SER A 173 -10.09 7.80 -2.88
CA SER A 173 -10.21 8.60 -1.66
C SER A 173 -9.14 9.69 -1.52
N MET A 174 -7.98 9.53 -2.16
CA MET A 174 -6.89 10.52 -2.14
C MET A 174 -7.21 11.77 -2.95
N TYR A 175 -8.08 11.64 -3.95
CA TYR A 175 -8.44 12.71 -4.88
C TYR A 175 -9.83 13.29 -4.61
N SER A 176 -10.43 12.98 -3.46
CA SER A 176 -11.67 13.63 -3.00
C SER A 176 -11.39 15.09 -2.64
N ALA A 177 -11.12 15.89 -3.67
CA ALA A 177 -10.83 17.31 -3.53
C ALA A 177 -12.05 18.08 -3.06
N PRO A 178 -11.88 19.18 -2.29
CA PRO A 178 -12.94 20.15 -2.08
C PRO A 178 -13.39 20.72 -3.44
N ALA A 179 -14.65 21.17 -3.53
CA ALA A 179 -15.27 21.65 -4.77
C ALA A 179 -14.52 22.84 -5.43
N THR A 180 -13.63 23.49 -4.70
CA THR A 180 -12.70 24.50 -5.22
C THR A 180 -11.30 24.06 -4.84
N PRO A 181 -10.50 23.50 -5.76
CA PRO A 181 -9.12 23.15 -5.47
C PRO A 181 -8.38 24.43 -5.06
N ALA A 182 -7.78 24.41 -3.86
CA ALA A 182 -6.75 25.37 -3.51
C ALA A 182 -5.60 25.25 -4.51
N ALA A 183 -4.86 26.32 -4.76
CA ALA A 183 -3.73 26.32 -5.71
C ALA A 183 -2.67 25.22 -5.40
N ASP A 184 -2.64 24.72 -4.15
CA ASP A 184 -1.69 23.75 -3.63
C ASP A 184 -2.38 22.45 -3.23
N PHE A 185 -3.14 21.83 -4.15
CA PHE A 185 -3.74 20.52 -3.91
C PHE A 185 -2.66 19.45 -3.80
N PHE A 186 -2.66 18.73 -2.68
CA PHE A 186 -1.83 17.54 -2.47
C PHE A 186 -2.72 16.34 -2.19
N PRO A 187 -2.58 15.23 -2.94
CA PRO A 187 -3.36 14.02 -2.69
C PRO A 187 -3.06 13.47 -1.29
N THR A 188 -4.07 13.37 -0.45
CA THR A 188 -3.91 12.84 0.91
C THR A 188 -4.83 11.64 1.12
N PRO A 189 -4.34 10.51 1.62
CA PRO A 189 -5.14 9.31 1.76
C PRO A 189 -6.16 9.48 2.89
N ARG A 190 -7.41 9.05 2.65
CA ARG A 190 -8.35 8.77 3.73
C ARG A 190 -7.97 7.50 4.47
N TYR A 191 -7.58 6.48 3.72
CA TYR A 191 -7.22 5.16 4.22
C TYR A 191 -5.71 4.96 4.14
N VAL A 192 -5.08 4.73 5.27
CA VAL A 192 -3.67 4.33 5.33
C VAL A 192 -3.60 2.82 5.43
N VAL A 193 -3.00 2.17 4.44
CA VAL A 193 -2.88 0.71 4.41
C VAL A 193 -1.92 0.25 5.50
N LEU A 194 -2.34 -0.74 6.29
CA LEU A 194 -1.56 -1.35 7.37
C LEU A 194 -1.04 -2.74 6.99
N SER A 195 -1.88 -3.56 6.37
CA SER A 195 -1.50 -4.87 5.83
C SER A 195 -2.45 -5.31 4.73
N VAL A 196 -2.05 -6.29 3.96
CA VAL A 196 -2.84 -6.88 2.87
C VAL A 196 -2.86 -8.39 3.05
N THR A 197 -4.05 -8.98 2.97
CA THR A 197 -4.24 -10.42 2.92
C THR A 197 -4.49 -10.84 1.47
N PHE A 198 -3.70 -11.78 1.01
CA PHE A 198 -3.78 -12.38 -0.31
C PHE A 198 -4.33 -13.80 -0.21
N ALA A 199 -5.20 -14.18 -1.14
CA ALA A 199 -5.63 -15.56 -1.38
C ALA A 199 -4.87 -16.08 -2.60
N LEU A 200 -3.92 -16.98 -2.38
CA LEU A 200 -3.02 -17.54 -3.39
C LEU A 200 -3.27 -19.02 -3.57
N HIS A 201 -2.88 -19.56 -4.70
CA HIS A 201 -3.08 -20.98 -5.03
C HIS A 201 -1.77 -21.74 -4.98
N HIS A 202 -1.83 -23.05 -4.63
CA HIS A 202 -0.67 -23.90 -4.83
C HIS A 202 -0.44 -24.16 -6.31
N SER A 203 0.79 -23.93 -6.77
CA SER A 203 1.21 -24.32 -8.12
C SER A 203 1.20 -25.84 -8.25
N GLU A 204 0.52 -26.38 -9.28
CA GLU A 204 0.56 -27.81 -9.60
C GLU A 204 1.90 -28.25 -10.21
N THR A 205 2.72 -27.32 -10.64
CA THR A 205 4.05 -27.53 -11.20
C THR A 205 5.10 -27.11 -10.19
N GLY A 206 5.48 -28.04 -9.30
CA GLY A 206 6.65 -27.90 -8.45
C GLY A 206 7.95 -27.84 -9.24
#